data_fb7b916d32b2c99f0b923fec71a2f45b
#
_entry.id   fb7b916d32b2c99f0b923fec71a2f45b
#
_cell.length_a   1.000
_cell.length_b   1.000
_cell.length_c   1.000
_cell.angle_alpha   90.00
_cell.angle_beta   90.00
_cell.angle_gamma   90.00
#
_symmetry.space_group_name_H-M   'P 1'
#
loop_
_entity.id
_entity.type
_entity.pdbx_description
1 polymer ?
#
loop_
_entity_poly.entity_id
_entity_poly.type
_entity_poly.pdbx_seq_one_letter_code
_entity_poly.pdbx_strand_id
1 'polypeptide(L)'
;MKKLLICMSALAIVACKDEGTKKDEAPKDYVTLSGKITDKSSDSIVVRNREFSKTIKVNEDGTFSDTLKVDTGLYSIYDGNEQTAAYLKNGYDLNLTLDTKKFDETVKYSGNGAEQSNFLAKKSVLEERLLDIDKLAELDSLGLENKMSAIEKELLAFYDADKAIDTSLTNTATKNVKPMLKFYKGYVGEKIALKRDLPKGAPSPTFVNYENFKGGKTSLKDLKGKFVYVDIWATWCGPCKAEIPSLKKLEKEYHGKNIEFVSISTDNGRGYRAETPEESAKLAYDGWKEMVKEKELGGIQLMSDKAFQSDFIRAYKINSIPRFLLIDPAGNIVSADAPRPSDEKLVDLFDSLEI
;
A
#
# COMPACT_ATOMS: atom_id res chain seq x y z
N MET A 1 -49.48 -37.46 -83.63
CA MET A 1 -48.32 -36.93 -82.92
C MET A 1 -48.82 -35.71 -82.08
N LYS A 2 -49.25 -35.98 -80.87
CA LYS A 2 -49.85 -34.96 -79.97
C LYS A 2 -48.79 -34.56 -79.00
N LYS A 3 -48.46 -33.28 -79.02
CA LYS A 3 -47.58 -32.65 -78.02
C LYS A 3 -48.41 -32.33 -76.74
N LEU A 4 -48.01 -32.88 -75.63
CA LEU A 4 -48.60 -32.61 -74.30
C LEU A 4 -47.82 -31.44 -73.64
N LEU A 5 -48.52 -30.36 -73.44
CA LEU A 5 -48.00 -29.20 -72.62
C LEU A 5 -48.27 -29.48 -71.14
N ILE A 6 -47.24 -29.55 -70.36
CA ILE A 6 -47.31 -29.61 -68.89
C ILE A 6 -47.08 -28.16 -68.34
N CYS A 7 -48.12 -27.62 -67.83
CA CYS A 7 -48.02 -26.33 -67.00
C CYS A 7 -47.42 -26.65 -65.65
N MET A 8 -46.25 -26.15 -65.39
CA MET A 8 -45.71 -26.08 -64.03
C MET A 8 -46.16 -24.79 -63.34
N SER A 9 -47.07 -24.92 -62.40
CA SER A 9 -47.40 -23.86 -61.46
C SER A 9 -46.33 -23.72 -60.40
N ALA A 10 -45.60 -22.62 -60.46
CA ALA A 10 -44.63 -22.26 -59.42
C ALA A 10 -45.36 -21.72 -58.20
N LEU A 11 -45.36 -22.45 -57.10
CA LEU A 11 -45.77 -21.94 -55.78
C LEU A 11 -44.64 -21.04 -55.24
N ALA A 12 -44.85 -19.74 -55.20
CA ALA A 12 -43.96 -18.82 -54.50
C ALA A 12 -44.20 -18.94 -52.99
N ILE A 13 -43.27 -19.56 -52.29
CA ILE A 13 -43.23 -19.52 -50.81
C ILE A 13 -42.65 -18.16 -50.43
N VAL A 14 -43.53 -17.26 -49.95
CA VAL A 14 -43.12 -16.02 -49.29
C VAL A 14 -42.59 -16.41 -47.90
N ALA A 15 -41.26 -16.51 -47.75
CA ALA A 15 -40.63 -16.60 -46.47
C ALA A 15 -40.75 -15.19 -45.80
N CYS A 16 -41.69 -15.02 -44.89
CA CYS A 16 -41.62 -13.95 -43.94
C CYS A 16 -40.32 -14.09 -43.12
N LYS A 17 -39.34 -13.22 -43.41
CA LYS A 17 -38.28 -12.94 -42.41
C LYS A 17 -38.96 -12.31 -41.22
N ASP A 18 -39.06 -13.06 -40.15
CA ASP A 18 -39.33 -12.52 -38.81
C ASP A 18 -38.09 -11.66 -38.46
N GLU A 19 -38.14 -10.36 -38.73
CA GLU A 19 -37.31 -9.37 -38.12
C GLU A 19 -37.73 -9.33 -36.63
N GLY A 20 -37.04 -10.15 -35.85
CA GLY A 20 -37.16 -10.11 -34.40
C GLY A 20 -36.92 -8.68 -33.95
N THR A 21 -38.00 -7.98 -33.67
CA THR A 21 -37.97 -6.72 -32.93
C THR A 21 -37.18 -7.00 -31.64
N LYS A 22 -35.92 -6.50 -31.57
CA LYS A 22 -35.23 -6.34 -30.29
C LYS A 22 -36.21 -5.53 -29.42
N LYS A 23 -36.86 -6.21 -28.47
CA LYS A 23 -37.52 -5.51 -27.38
C LYS A 23 -36.48 -4.60 -26.77
N ASP A 24 -36.62 -3.31 -26.85
CA ASP A 24 -35.89 -2.36 -26.04
C ASP A 24 -36.19 -2.71 -24.58
N GLU A 25 -35.29 -3.53 -24.00
CA GLU A 25 -35.29 -3.75 -22.55
C GLU A 25 -35.08 -2.39 -21.91
N ALA A 26 -35.95 -2.04 -20.97
CA ALA A 26 -35.78 -0.82 -20.18
C ALA A 26 -34.35 -0.76 -19.63
N PRO A 27 -33.72 0.42 -19.63
CA PRO A 27 -32.32 0.54 -19.14
C PRO A 27 -32.25 -0.05 -17.74
N LYS A 28 -31.29 -0.95 -17.51
CA LYS A 28 -31.05 -1.56 -16.19
C LYS A 28 -30.73 -0.44 -15.19
N ASP A 29 -31.42 -0.38 -14.07
CA ASP A 29 -31.19 0.57 -12.98
C ASP A 29 -30.19 0.03 -11.95
N TYR A 30 -29.35 -0.92 -12.36
CA TYR A 30 -28.31 -1.58 -11.58
C TYR A 30 -27.10 -1.95 -12.46
N VAL A 31 -25.98 -2.23 -11.81
CA VAL A 31 -24.78 -2.86 -12.41
C VAL A 31 -24.84 -4.35 -12.17
N THR A 32 -24.56 -5.17 -13.18
CA THR A 32 -24.19 -6.57 -12.94
C THR A 32 -22.68 -6.62 -12.76
N LEU A 33 -22.21 -7.16 -11.63
CA LEU A 33 -20.80 -7.42 -11.37
C LEU A 33 -20.61 -8.91 -11.15
N SER A 34 -19.89 -9.55 -12.06
CA SER A 34 -19.53 -10.97 -12.00
C SER A 34 -18.03 -11.13 -12.16
N GLY A 35 -17.53 -12.34 -11.94
CA GLY A 35 -16.12 -12.57 -12.20
C GLY A 35 -15.59 -13.89 -11.67
N LYS A 36 -14.25 -14.00 -11.75
CA LYS A 36 -13.50 -15.12 -11.22
C LYS A 36 -12.19 -14.66 -10.59
N ILE A 37 -11.97 -15.10 -9.37
CA ILE A 37 -10.73 -14.88 -8.62
C ILE A 37 -9.99 -16.21 -8.54
N THR A 38 -8.76 -16.22 -9.03
CA THR A 38 -7.83 -17.34 -8.90
C THR A 38 -7.07 -17.19 -7.58
N ASP A 39 -6.78 -18.29 -6.91
CA ASP A 39 -6.08 -18.31 -5.60
C ASP A 39 -6.68 -17.38 -4.55
N LYS A 40 -8.02 -17.36 -4.45
CA LYS A 40 -8.79 -16.42 -3.62
C LYS A 40 -8.27 -16.29 -2.18
N SER A 41 -8.12 -15.06 -1.71
CA SER A 41 -7.70 -14.72 -0.35
C SER A 41 -8.85 -14.79 0.67
N SER A 42 -10.10 -14.71 0.19
CA SER A 42 -11.31 -14.67 1.02
C SER A 42 -12.50 -15.36 0.32
N ASP A 43 -13.50 -15.73 1.11
CA ASP A 43 -14.79 -16.24 0.60
C ASP A 43 -15.76 -15.10 0.21
N SER A 44 -15.28 -13.88 0.17
CA SER A 44 -16.08 -12.73 -0.25
C SER A 44 -15.22 -11.60 -0.79
N ILE A 45 -15.83 -10.74 -1.61
CA ILE A 45 -15.30 -9.43 -1.98
C ILE A 45 -16.20 -8.33 -1.43
N VAL A 46 -15.64 -7.16 -1.14
CA VAL A 46 -16.37 -6.00 -0.68
C VAL A 46 -16.28 -4.89 -1.73
N VAL A 47 -17.43 -4.52 -2.31
CA VAL A 47 -17.56 -3.37 -3.21
C VAL A 47 -17.98 -2.17 -2.38
N ARG A 48 -17.20 -1.11 -2.36
CA ARG A 48 -17.47 0.05 -1.48
C ARG A 48 -16.96 1.38 -2.04
N ASN A 49 -17.62 2.45 -1.60
CA ASN A 49 -17.11 3.82 -1.62
C ASN A 49 -17.46 4.49 -0.28
N ARG A 50 -17.49 5.83 -0.22
CA ARG A 50 -17.80 6.56 1.02
C ARG A 50 -19.23 6.30 1.52
N GLU A 51 -20.21 6.11 0.62
CA GLU A 51 -21.66 6.08 0.91
C GLU A 51 -22.27 4.69 0.68
N PHE A 52 -21.55 3.78 0.04
CA PHE A 52 -22.03 2.45 -0.35
C PHE A 52 -21.06 1.37 0.09
N SER A 53 -21.60 0.26 0.59
CA SER A 53 -20.81 -0.95 0.88
C SER A 53 -21.67 -2.19 0.67
N LYS A 54 -21.19 -3.14 -0.12
CA LYS A 54 -21.85 -4.44 -0.34
C LYS A 54 -20.81 -5.56 -0.36
N THR A 55 -21.06 -6.60 0.42
CA THR A 55 -20.26 -7.84 0.39
C THR A 55 -20.90 -8.82 -0.58
N ILE A 56 -20.10 -9.36 -1.49
CA ILE A 56 -20.48 -10.37 -2.49
C ILE A 56 -19.75 -11.67 -2.15
N LYS A 57 -20.48 -12.76 -2.04
CA LYS A 57 -19.89 -14.08 -1.78
C LYS A 57 -19.10 -14.58 -3.00
N VAL A 58 -17.92 -15.13 -2.75
CA VAL A 58 -17.10 -15.84 -3.74
C VAL A 58 -17.26 -17.34 -3.53
N ASN A 59 -17.63 -18.05 -4.58
CA ASN A 59 -17.82 -19.52 -4.56
C ASN A 59 -16.49 -20.24 -4.36
N GLU A 60 -16.55 -21.54 -4.10
CA GLU A 60 -15.34 -22.37 -3.92
C GLU A 60 -14.43 -22.37 -5.15
N ASP A 61 -15.02 -22.31 -6.35
CA ASP A 61 -14.30 -22.27 -7.63
C ASP A 61 -13.78 -20.84 -8.00
N GLY A 62 -13.93 -19.88 -7.09
CA GLY A 62 -13.52 -18.49 -7.23
C GLY A 62 -14.51 -17.60 -8.02
N THR A 63 -15.62 -18.16 -8.52
CA THR A 63 -16.63 -17.36 -9.24
C THR A 63 -17.49 -16.54 -8.29
N PHE A 64 -17.97 -15.40 -8.76
CA PHE A 64 -18.96 -14.57 -8.07
C PHE A 64 -19.88 -13.86 -9.05
N SER A 65 -21.06 -13.47 -8.61
CA SER A 65 -21.99 -12.64 -9.37
C SER A 65 -23.00 -11.99 -8.44
N ASP A 66 -23.26 -10.70 -8.65
CA ASP A 66 -24.30 -9.96 -7.96
C ASP A 66 -24.74 -8.73 -8.78
N THR A 67 -25.84 -8.12 -8.36
CA THR A 67 -26.33 -6.86 -8.90
C THR A 67 -26.19 -5.73 -7.87
N LEU A 68 -25.75 -4.55 -8.32
CA LEU A 68 -25.45 -3.41 -7.48
C LEU A 68 -26.27 -2.21 -7.97
N LYS A 69 -27.11 -1.64 -7.10
CA LYS A 69 -27.74 -0.36 -7.38
C LYS A 69 -26.87 0.74 -6.79
N VAL A 70 -26.25 1.51 -7.66
CA VAL A 70 -25.16 2.42 -7.30
C VAL A 70 -25.35 3.80 -7.93
N ASP A 71 -24.78 4.81 -7.33
CA ASP A 71 -24.51 6.08 -8.02
C ASP A 71 -23.31 5.94 -8.95
N THR A 72 -23.34 6.68 -10.07
CA THR A 72 -22.23 6.66 -11.03
C THR A 72 -20.95 7.19 -10.37
N GLY A 73 -19.87 6.39 -10.40
CA GLY A 73 -18.60 6.85 -9.83
C GLY A 73 -17.59 5.76 -9.54
N LEU A 74 -16.59 6.14 -8.75
CA LEU A 74 -15.47 5.27 -8.32
C LEU A 74 -15.88 4.43 -7.12
N TYR A 75 -15.53 3.16 -7.20
CA TYR A 75 -15.67 2.17 -6.14
C TYR A 75 -14.37 1.40 -5.95
N SER A 76 -14.14 0.92 -4.76
CA SER A 76 -13.09 -0.05 -4.45
C SER A 76 -13.70 -1.44 -4.38
N ILE A 77 -13.04 -2.42 -4.98
CA ILE A 77 -13.31 -3.85 -4.83
C ILE A 77 -12.17 -4.45 -4.03
N TYR A 78 -12.45 -4.88 -2.80
CA TYR A 78 -11.50 -5.44 -1.84
C TYR A 78 -11.71 -6.95 -1.73
N ASP A 79 -10.66 -7.75 -1.85
CA ASP A 79 -10.72 -9.22 -1.86
C ASP A 79 -10.43 -9.88 -0.51
N GLY A 80 -10.19 -9.06 0.53
CA GLY A 80 -9.78 -9.51 1.87
C GLY A 80 -8.30 -9.20 2.18
N ASN A 81 -7.48 -9.00 1.16
CA ASN A 81 -6.06 -8.65 1.26
C ASN A 81 -5.72 -7.37 0.48
N GLU A 82 -6.12 -7.30 -0.78
CA GLU A 82 -5.82 -6.21 -1.69
C GLU A 82 -7.08 -5.58 -2.28
N GLN A 83 -6.95 -4.46 -2.96
CA GLN A 83 -8.09 -3.77 -3.56
C GLN A 83 -7.76 -3.19 -4.94
N THR A 84 -8.74 -3.24 -5.84
CA THR A 84 -8.70 -2.54 -7.14
C THR A 84 -9.82 -1.52 -7.24
N ALA A 85 -9.65 -0.56 -8.16
CA ALA A 85 -10.68 0.43 -8.45
C ALA A 85 -11.58 -0.04 -9.59
N ALA A 86 -12.88 0.24 -9.47
CA ALA A 86 -13.87 0.08 -10.53
C ALA A 86 -14.64 1.37 -10.73
N TYR A 87 -15.00 1.69 -11.96
CA TYR A 87 -15.97 2.73 -12.28
C TYR A 87 -17.31 2.08 -12.56
N LEU A 88 -18.29 2.34 -11.70
CA LEU A 88 -19.61 1.73 -11.77
C LEU A 88 -20.65 2.77 -12.21
N LYS A 89 -21.55 2.32 -13.08
CA LYS A 89 -22.68 3.08 -13.56
C LYS A 89 -23.83 2.12 -13.84
N ASN A 90 -25.05 2.42 -13.36
CA ASN A 90 -26.22 1.59 -13.64
C ASN A 90 -26.37 1.37 -15.15
N GLY A 91 -26.67 0.15 -15.53
CA GLY A 91 -26.67 -0.32 -16.93
C GLY A 91 -25.36 -0.99 -17.39
N TYR A 92 -24.28 -0.91 -16.59
CA TYR A 92 -23.04 -1.65 -16.87
C TYR A 92 -23.20 -3.14 -16.56
N ASP A 93 -22.43 -3.95 -17.30
CA ASP A 93 -22.34 -5.39 -17.12
C ASP A 93 -20.86 -5.77 -17.13
N LEU A 94 -20.29 -5.87 -15.93
CA LEU A 94 -18.85 -6.03 -15.73
C LEU A 94 -18.52 -7.46 -15.30
N ASN A 95 -17.50 -8.03 -15.95
CA ASN A 95 -16.87 -9.28 -15.51
C ASN A 95 -15.43 -9.01 -15.14
N LEU A 96 -15.08 -9.21 -13.85
CA LEU A 96 -13.74 -9.03 -13.29
C LEU A 96 -13.03 -10.38 -13.22
N THR A 97 -11.80 -10.44 -13.72
CA THR A 97 -10.89 -11.56 -13.50
C THR A 97 -9.61 -11.06 -12.85
N LEU A 98 -9.10 -11.80 -11.88
CA LEU A 98 -7.82 -11.53 -11.22
C LEU A 98 -7.23 -12.81 -10.61
N ASP A 99 -5.91 -12.79 -10.38
CA ASP A 99 -5.17 -13.78 -9.61
C ASP A 99 -4.55 -13.07 -8.40
N THR A 100 -4.88 -13.49 -7.18
CA THR A 100 -4.42 -12.79 -5.96
C THR A 100 -2.91 -12.87 -5.73
N LYS A 101 -2.22 -13.82 -6.36
CA LYS A 101 -0.74 -13.91 -6.31
C LYS A 101 -0.03 -12.89 -7.20
N LYS A 102 -0.75 -12.32 -8.17
CA LYS A 102 -0.28 -11.30 -9.10
C LYS A 102 -1.39 -10.28 -9.31
N PHE A 103 -1.85 -9.69 -8.20
CA PHE A 103 -3.10 -8.93 -8.16
C PHE A 103 -3.09 -7.81 -9.21
N ASP A 104 -2.20 -6.87 -9.11
CA ASP A 104 -2.21 -5.66 -9.94
C ASP A 104 -2.02 -5.95 -11.43
N GLU A 105 -1.15 -6.93 -11.79
CA GLU A 105 -0.89 -7.28 -13.19
C GLU A 105 -2.04 -8.05 -13.84
N THR A 106 -2.89 -8.70 -13.06
CA THR A 106 -3.92 -9.62 -13.58
C THR A 106 -5.33 -9.06 -13.53
N VAL A 107 -5.55 -7.94 -12.84
CA VAL A 107 -6.87 -7.26 -12.82
C VAL A 107 -7.29 -6.91 -14.23
N LYS A 108 -8.41 -7.50 -14.66
CA LYS A 108 -8.99 -7.26 -15.98
C LYS A 108 -10.50 -7.26 -15.93
N TYR A 109 -11.08 -6.24 -16.50
CA TYR A 109 -12.52 -6.12 -16.68
C TYR A 109 -12.90 -6.42 -18.14
N SER A 110 -14.06 -7.05 -18.34
CA SER A 110 -14.70 -7.25 -19.63
C SER A 110 -16.20 -6.98 -19.51
N GLY A 111 -16.89 -6.85 -20.66
CA GLY A 111 -18.30 -6.51 -20.70
C GLY A 111 -18.56 -5.02 -20.93
N ASN A 112 -19.83 -4.63 -20.82
CA ASN A 112 -20.26 -3.24 -21.08
C ASN A 112 -19.76 -2.31 -19.96
N GLY A 113 -18.98 -1.29 -20.32
CA GLY A 113 -18.41 -0.31 -19.39
C GLY A 113 -17.03 -0.72 -18.82
N ALA A 114 -16.44 -1.82 -19.31
CA ALA A 114 -15.17 -2.33 -18.84
C ALA A 114 -13.99 -1.39 -19.12
N GLU A 115 -14.08 -0.55 -20.15
CA GLU A 115 -13.02 0.37 -20.57
C GLU A 115 -12.62 1.31 -19.45
N GLN A 116 -13.60 1.82 -18.71
CA GLN A 116 -13.40 2.76 -17.61
C GLN A 116 -12.60 2.11 -16.45
N SER A 117 -13.00 0.90 -16.06
CA SER A 117 -12.35 0.15 -14.98
C SER A 117 -10.96 -0.36 -15.40
N ASN A 118 -10.79 -0.78 -16.67
CA ASN A 118 -9.48 -1.16 -17.19
C ASN A 118 -8.50 0.03 -17.29
N PHE A 119 -9.01 1.24 -17.55
CA PHE A 119 -8.20 2.45 -17.48
C PHE A 119 -7.64 2.65 -16.06
N LEU A 120 -8.48 2.48 -15.04
CA LEU A 120 -8.07 2.60 -13.63
C LEU A 120 -7.04 1.54 -13.24
N ALA A 121 -7.23 0.29 -13.63
CA ALA A 121 -6.26 -0.79 -13.39
C ALA A 121 -4.90 -0.51 -14.06
N LYS A 122 -4.90 -0.14 -15.35
CA LYS A 122 -3.67 0.24 -16.07
C LYS A 122 -2.99 1.46 -15.47
N LYS A 123 -3.78 2.45 -15.01
CA LYS A 123 -3.27 3.63 -14.32
C LYS A 123 -2.53 3.25 -13.05
N SER A 124 -3.08 2.35 -12.22
CA SER A 124 -2.45 1.88 -10.99
C SER A 124 -1.09 1.25 -11.27
N VAL A 125 -1.03 0.28 -12.17
CA VAL A 125 0.23 -0.40 -12.58
C VAL A 125 1.25 0.60 -13.15
N LEU A 126 0.81 1.56 -13.96
CA LEU A 126 1.69 2.57 -14.52
C LEU A 126 2.28 3.48 -13.43
N GLU A 127 1.44 3.96 -12.51
CA GLU A 127 1.87 4.82 -11.40
C GLU A 127 2.84 4.08 -10.48
N GLU A 128 2.55 2.84 -10.11
CA GLU A 128 3.44 2.01 -9.29
C GLU A 128 4.82 1.84 -9.95
N ARG A 129 4.86 1.47 -11.23
CA ARG A 129 6.10 1.31 -11.98
C ARG A 129 6.91 2.60 -12.09
N LEU A 130 6.26 3.75 -12.29
CA LEU A 130 6.91 5.03 -12.47
C LEU A 130 7.37 5.65 -11.14
N LEU A 131 6.65 5.39 -10.07
CA LEU A 131 6.84 5.99 -8.75
C LEU A 131 7.51 5.02 -7.74
N ASP A 132 8.27 4.04 -8.25
CA ASP A 132 9.09 3.13 -7.44
C ASP A 132 10.10 3.93 -6.61
N ILE A 133 9.80 4.08 -5.32
CA ILE A 133 10.54 4.92 -4.38
C ILE A 133 11.99 4.47 -4.25
N ASP A 134 12.23 3.14 -4.25
CA ASP A 134 13.57 2.60 -4.06
C ASP A 134 14.46 2.96 -5.26
N LYS A 135 13.94 2.77 -6.49
CA LYS A 135 14.65 3.17 -7.72
C LYS A 135 14.84 4.69 -7.83
N LEU A 136 13.84 5.47 -7.45
CA LEU A 136 13.94 6.92 -7.46
C LEU A 136 14.95 7.45 -6.44
N ALA A 137 15.09 6.79 -5.29
CA ALA A 137 16.05 7.13 -4.24
C ALA A 137 17.52 6.75 -4.55
N GLU A 138 17.78 6.07 -5.67
CA GLU A 138 19.14 5.85 -6.19
C GLU A 138 19.65 7.04 -7.02
N LEU A 139 18.77 7.98 -7.40
CA LEU A 139 19.13 9.16 -8.17
C LEU A 139 19.74 10.24 -7.27
N ASP A 140 20.51 11.14 -7.88
CA ASP A 140 20.85 12.42 -7.24
C ASP A 140 19.67 13.42 -7.38
N SER A 141 19.81 14.58 -6.76
CA SER A 141 18.75 15.59 -6.76
C SER A 141 18.37 16.09 -8.17
N LEU A 142 19.36 16.20 -9.07
CA LEU A 142 19.12 16.62 -10.46
C LEU A 142 18.46 15.49 -11.27
N GLY A 143 18.93 14.27 -11.08
CA GLY A 143 18.34 13.07 -11.67
C GLY A 143 16.88 12.89 -11.26
N LEU A 144 16.56 13.11 -9.98
CA LEU A 144 15.18 13.07 -9.48
C LEU A 144 14.29 14.13 -10.15
N GLU A 145 14.78 15.38 -10.30
CA GLU A 145 14.05 16.46 -10.98
C GLU A 145 13.71 16.10 -12.42
N ASN A 146 14.72 15.64 -13.17
CA ASN A 146 14.56 15.21 -14.56
C ASN A 146 13.60 14.03 -14.69
N LYS A 147 13.70 13.04 -13.76
CA LYS A 147 12.84 11.87 -13.75
C LYS A 147 11.39 12.25 -13.45
N MET A 148 11.13 13.13 -12.47
CA MET A 148 9.78 13.62 -12.17
C MET A 148 9.14 14.33 -13.36
N SER A 149 9.92 15.14 -14.10
CA SER A 149 9.45 15.79 -15.33
C SER A 149 9.10 14.79 -16.44
N ALA A 150 9.88 13.72 -16.58
CA ALA A 150 9.59 12.64 -17.52
C ALA A 150 8.34 11.86 -17.14
N ILE A 151 8.16 11.55 -15.84
CA ILE A 151 6.98 10.88 -15.30
C ILE A 151 5.72 11.72 -15.53
N GLU A 152 5.78 13.04 -15.29
CA GLU A 152 4.65 13.94 -15.58
C GLU A 152 4.19 13.81 -17.03
N LYS A 153 5.13 13.87 -17.98
CA LYS A 153 4.82 13.74 -19.41
C LYS A 153 4.21 12.38 -19.75
N GLU A 154 4.75 11.28 -19.21
CA GLU A 154 4.26 9.93 -19.47
C GLU A 154 2.84 9.72 -18.92
N LEU A 155 2.57 10.19 -17.70
CA LEU A 155 1.25 10.11 -17.07
C LEU A 155 0.22 10.93 -17.85
N LEU A 156 0.54 12.18 -18.20
CA LEU A 156 -0.38 13.03 -18.95
C LEU A 156 -0.68 12.47 -20.33
N ALA A 157 0.33 11.92 -21.02
CA ALA A 157 0.14 11.24 -22.31
C ALA A 157 -0.77 10.01 -22.19
N PHE A 158 -0.60 9.21 -21.14
CA PHE A 158 -1.47 8.05 -20.88
C PHE A 158 -2.92 8.48 -20.61
N TYR A 159 -3.14 9.54 -19.82
CA TYR A 159 -4.49 10.00 -19.49
C TYR A 159 -5.24 10.63 -20.68
N ASP A 160 -4.50 11.14 -21.66
CA ASP A 160 -5.06 11.75 -22.88
C ASP A 160 -5.21 10.75 -24.06
N ALA A 161 -4.63 9.56 -23.96
CA ALA A 161 -4.50 8.61 -25.08
C ALA A 161 -5.84 8.05 -25.58
N ASP A 162 -6.81 7.81 -24.70
CA ASP A 162 -8.09 7.19 -25.05
C ASP A 162 -9.24 8.16 -24.77
N LYS A 163 -9.85 8.66 -25.83
CA LYS A 163 -10.97 9.61 -25.77
C LYS A 163 -12.33 8.94 -25.44
N ALA A 164 -12.39 7.61 -25.38
CA ALA A 164 -13.57 6.87 -24.94
C ALA A 164 -13.67 6.82 -23.40
N ILE A 165 -12.61 7.16 -22.69
CA ILE A 165 -12.60 7.23 -21.23
C ILE A 165 -13.39 8.45 -20.75
N ASP A 166 -14.24 8.25 -19.74
CA ASP A 166 -15.03 9.31 -19.12
C ASP A 166 -14.12 10.48 -18.68
N THR A 167 -14.48 11.67 -19.14
CA THR A 167 -13.66 12.88 -18.88
C THR A 167 -13.55 13.22 -17.40
N SER A 168 -14.49 12.77 -16.56
CA SER A 168 -14.42 12.94 -15.11
C SER A 168 -13.23 12.17 -14.52
N LEU A 169 -12.91 10.97 -15.06
CA LEU A 169 -11.77 10.16 -14.65
C LEU A 169 -10.46 10.78 -15.12
N THR A 170 -10.34 11.11 -16.40
CA THR A 170 -9.12 11.66 -16.98
C THR A 170 -8.80 13.06 -16.45
N ASN A 171 -9.81 13.91 -16.27
CA ASN A 171 -9.63 15.24 -15.67
C ASN A 171 -9.19 15.15 -14.20
N THR A 172 -9.79 14.23 -13.42
CA THR A 172 -9.39 14.00 -12.03
C THR A 172 -7.95 13.49 -11.97
N ALA A 173 -7.59 12.51 -12.80
CA ALA A 173 -6.24 11.99 -12.88
C ALA A 173 -5.23 13.10 -13.24
N THR A 174 -5.49 13.85 -14.30
CA THR A 174 -4.64 14.97 -14.76
C THR A 174 -4.45 16.03 -13.68
N LYS A 175 -5.53 16.43 -13.00
CA LYS A 175 -5.47 17.43 -11.92
C LYS A 175 -4.58 16.98 -10.76
N ASN A 176 -4.56 15.68 -10.49
CA ASN A 176 -3.81 15.11 -9.37
C ASN A 176 -2.34 14.83 -9.67
N VAL A 177 -1.88 14.86 -10.94
CA VAL A 177 -0.48 14.56 -11.29
C VAL A 177 0.49 15.48 -10.53
N LYS A 178 0.36 16.80 -10.66
CA LYS A 178 1.28 17.74 -10.02
C LYS A 178 1.32 17.63 -8.48
N PRO A 179 0.19 17.60 -7.76
CA PRO A 179 0.19 17.36 -6.32
C PRO A 179 0.86 16.03 -5.93
N MET A 180 0.57 14.95 -6.65
CA MET A 180 1.16 13.64 -6.43
C MET A 180 2.67 13.67 -6.63
N LEU A 181 3.16 14.17 -7.76
CA LEU A 181 4.59 14.26 -8.06
C LEU A 181 5.33 15.17 -7.07
N LYS A 182 4.70 16.25 -6.60
CA LYS A 182 5.26 17.11 -5.56
C LYS A 182 5.46 16.34 -4.26
N PHE A 183 4.48 15.52 -3.88
CA PHE A 183 4.57 14.66 -2.69
C PHE A 183 5.71 13.65 -2.82
N TYR A 184 5.74 12.89 -3.93
CA TYR A 184 6.80 11.89 -4.18
C TYR A 184 8.19 12.51 -4.26
N LYS A 185 8.34 13.65 -4.95
CA LYS A 185 9.60 14.40 -5.03
C LYS A 185 10.09 14.83 -3.64
N GLY A 186 9.19 15.32 -2.78
CA GLY A 186 9.52 15.66 -1.40
C GLY A 186 9.99 14.44 -0.61
N TYR A 187 9.19 13.37 -0.63
CA TYR A 187 9.47 12.14 0.10
C TYR A 187 10.78 11.45 -0.35
N VAL A 188 10.97 11.30 -1.67
CA VAL A 188 12.21 10.72 -2.23
C VAL A 188 13.40 11.64 -1.98
N GLY A 189 13.21 12.96 -2.10
CA GLY A 189 14.25 13.95 -1.80
C GLY A 189 14.77 13.87 -0.36
N GLU A 190 13.87 13.63 0.61
CA GLU A 190 14.27 13.37 1.99
C GLU A 190 15.10 12.08 2.12
N LYS A 191 14.73 10.99 1.41
CA LYS A 191 15.52 9.74 1.39
C LYS A 191 16.91 9.94 0.77
N ILE A 192 17.00 10.66 -0.33
CA ILE A 192 18.28 11.01 -0.98
C ILE A 192 19.16 11.84 -0.01
N ALA A 193 18.57 12.85 0.64
CA ALA A 193 19.26 13.68 1.61
C ALA A 193 19.72 12.84 2.84
N LEU A 194 18.90 11.90 3.28
CA LEU A 194 19.24 10.99 4.37
C LEU A 194 20.44 10.09 4.01
N LYS A 195 20.43 9.46 2.82
CA LYS A 195 21.55 8.65 2.34
C LYS A 195 22.85 9.45 2.21
N ARG A 196 22.75 10.72 1.76
CA ARG A 196 23.91 11.63 1.64
C ARG A 196 24.50 12.00 3.00
N ASP A 197 23.63 12.35 3.96
CA ASP A 197 24.03 12.91 5.24
C ASP A 197 24.35 11.84 6.30
N LEU A 198 23.80 10.65 6.13
CA LEU A 198 23.99 9.45 6.97
C LEU A 198 24.30 8.23 6.10
N PRO A 199 25.44 8.25 5.36
CA PRO A 199 25.77 7.18 4.43
C PRO A 199 26.12 5.88 5.16
N LYS A 200 25.86 4.75 4.50
CA LYS A 200 26.29 3.42 4.96
C LYS A 200 27.80 3.43 5.22
N GLY A 201 28.21 2.88 6.36
CA GLY A 201 29.59 2.80 6.81
C GLY A 201 30.08 4.01 7.60
N ALA A 202 29.33 5.13 7.62
CA ALA A 202 29.67 6.25 8.50
C ALA A 202 29.41 5.92 9.97
N PRO A 203 30.15 6.52 10.91
CA PRO A 203 29.87 6.36 12.34
C PRO A 203 28.42 6.74 12.68
N SER A 204 27.73 5.87 13.41
CA SER A 204 26.36 6.12 13.83
C SER A 204 26.31 7.26 14.87
N PRO A 205 25.36 8.20 14.79
CA PRO A 205 24.94 8.96 15.96
C PRO A 205 24.67 8.03 17.14
N THR A 206 24.88 8.50 18.36
CA THR A 206 24.81 7.66 19.56
C THR A 206 23.75 8.14 20.54
N PHE A 207 23.03 7.20 21.14
CA PHE A 207 22.26 7.51 22.36
C PHE A 207 23.09 7.16 23.58
N VAL A 208 22.92 7.94 24.63
CA VAL A 208 23.74 7.82 25.86
C VAL A 208 22.85 7.81 27.08
N ASN A 209 22.98 6.78 27.90
CA ASN A 209 22.31 6.66 29.18
C ASN A 209 20.77 6.77 29.10
N TYR A 210 20.14 6.18 28.09
CA TYR A 210 18.69 6.09 28.04
C TYR A 210 18.17 5.14 29.12
N GLU A 211 17.04 5.47 29.74
CA GLU A 211 16.43 4.63 30.75
C GLU A 211 15.99 3.29 30.16
N ASN A 212 16.38 2.20 30.79
CA ASN A 212 16.01 0.85 30.37
C ASN A 212 14.82 0.36 31.22
N PHE A 213 13.83 -0.20 30.55
CA PHE A 213 12.64 -0.77 31.21
C PHE A 213 13.01 -1.82 32.27
N LYS A 214 14.04 -2.64 32.03
CA LYS A 214 14.52 -3.65 32.98
C LYS A 214 15.33 -3.06 34.13
N GLY A 215 15.47 -1.74 34.18
CA GLY A 215 16.23 -0.99 35.17
C GLY A 215 17.62 -0.57 34.67
N GLY A 216 18.17 0.44 35.31
CA GLY A 216 19.42 1.05 34.88
C GLY A 216 19.32 1.89 33.62
N LYS A 217 20.46 2.06 32.94
CA LYS A 217 20.60 2.87 31.72
C LYS A 217 21.40 2.11 30.68
N THR A 218 21.08 2.34 29.40
CA THR A 218 21.77 1.73 28.27
C THR A 218 22.22 2.82 27.30
N SER A 219 23.41 2.65 26.76
CA SER A 219 23.98 3.48 25.69
C SER A 219 24.28 2.61 24.47
N LEU A 220 24.30 3.19 23.28
CA LEU A 220 24.66 2.44 22.06
C LEU A 220 26.04 1.74 22.16
N LYS A 221 27.01 2.37 22.82
CA LYS A 221 28.34 1.79 23.04
C LYS A 221 28.34 0.46 23.80
N ASP A 222 27.32 0.22 24.64
CA ASP A 222 27.19 -0.99 25.46
C ASP A 222 26.73 -2.20 24.61
N LEU A 223 26.32 -1.95 23.35
CA LEU A 223 25.85 -2.95 22.39
C LEU A 223 26.88 -3.25 21.28
N LYS A 224 28.09 -2.71 21.38
CA LYS A 224 29.17 -2.99 20.43
C LYS A 224 29.47 -4.48 20.36
N GLY A 225 29.86 -4.94 19.16
CA GLY A 225 30.10 -6.35 18.87
C GLY A 225 28.92 -7.10 18.29
N LYS A 226 27.75 -6.49 18.28
CA LYS A 226 26.54 -7.01 17.62
C LYS A 226 25.95 -6.00 16.67
N PHE A 227 25.22 -6.47 15.68
CA PHE A 227 24.29 -5.60 14.94
C PHE A 227 23.21 -5.09 15.89
N VAL A 228 22.73 -3.87 15.65
CA VAL A 228 21.67 -3.26 16.45
C VAL A 228 20.55 -2.81 15.51
N TYR A 229 19.42 -3.51 15.56
CA TYR A 229 18.21 -3.07 14.88
C TYR A 229 17.38 -2.22 15.84
N VAL A 230 17.22 -0.94 15.49
CA VAL A 230 16.56 0.05 16.34
C VAL A 230 15.19 0.38 15.79
N ASP A 231 14.16 0.23 16.63
CA ASP A 231 12.78 0.67 16.40
C ASP A 231 12.52 1.97 17.20
N ILE A 232 12.18 3.03 16.49
CA ILE A 232 11.76 4.31 17.10
C ILE A 232 10.24 4.38 17.04
N TRP A 233 9.62 4.41 18.21
CA TRP A 233 8.17 4.26 18.35
C TRP A 233 7.57 5.14 19.47
N ALA A 234 6.26 5.06 19.66
CA ALA A 234 5.55 5.62 20.81
C ALA A 234 4.20 4.92 21.06
N THR A 235 3.70 4.97 22.26
CA THR A 235 2.44 4.32 22.67
C THR A 235 1.21 4.81 21.90
N TRP A 236 1.20 6.07 21.50
CA TRP A 236 0.12 6.69 20.70
C TRP A 236 0.23 6.39 19.20
N CYS A 237 1.33 5.80 18.74
CA CYS A 237 1.58 5.53 17.31
C CYS A 237 0.87 4.24 16.87
N GLY A 238 -0.26 4.39 16.18
CA GLY A 238 -1.00 3.24 15.62
C GLY A 238 -0.17 2.37 14.68
N PRO A 239 0.47 2.94 13.64
CA PRO A 239 1.33 2.17 12.72
C PRO A 239 2.51 1.48 13.41
N CYS A 240 3.10 2.07 14.48
CA CYS A 240 4.16 1.40 15.25
C CYS A 240 3.63 0.15 15.95
N LYS A 241 2.43 0.26 16.54
CA LYS A 241 1.78 -0.88 17.21
C LYS A 241 1.43 -2.02 16.26
N ALA A 242 1.16 -1.71 14.99
CA ALA A 242 0.91 -2.72 13.96
C ALA A 242 2.16 -3.55 13.63
N GLU A 243 3.37 -3.03 13.84
CA GLU A 243 4.62 -3.74 13.62
C GLU A 243 5.01 -4.69 14.79
N ILE A 244 4.40 -4.54 15.97
CA ILE A 244 4.75 -5.34 17.17
C ILE A 244 4.70 -6.86 16.93
N PRO A 245 3.67 -7.45 16.28
CA PRO A 245 3.65 -8.89 16.05
C PRO A 245 4.83 -9.38 15.21
N SER A 246 5.17 -8.66 14.15
CA SER A 246 6.30 -8.98 13.27
C SER A 246 7.64 -8.79 13.97
N LEU A 247 7.80 -7.72 14.78
CA LEU A 247 8.99 -7.49 15.58
C LEU A 247 9.22 -8.62 16.59
N LYS A 248 8.18 -9.04 17.33
CA LYS A 248 8.27 -10.19 18.27
C LYS A 248 8.63 -11.50 17.55
N LYS A 249 8.13 -11.71 16.33
CA LYS A 249 8.50 -12.87 15.51
C LYS A 249 9.99 -12.86 15.18
N LEU A 250 10.50 -11.73 14.69
CA LEU A 250 11.91 -11.56 14.36
C LEU A 250 12.82 -11.70 15.59
N GLU A 251 12.46 -11.08 16.71
CA GLU A 251 13.22 -11.25 17.98
C GLU A 251 13.36 -12.72 18.37
N LYS A 252 12.32 -13.53 18.17
CA LYS A 252 12.34 -14.96 18.45
C LYS A 252 13.19 -15.72 17.44
N GLU A 253 13.08 -15.42 16.14
CA GLU A 253 13.82 -16.10 15.05
C GLU A 253 15.32 -15.80 15.10
N TYR A 254 15.68 -14.59 15.53
CA TYR A 254 17.06 -14.12 15.62
C TYR A 254 17.63 -14.21 17.04
N HIS A 255 16.91 -14.84 17.96
CA HIS A 255 17.40 -15.05 19.34
C HIS A 255 18.71 -15.84 19.35
N GLY A 256 19.72 -15.29 20.01
CA GLY A 256 21.06 -15.93 20.10
C GLY A 256 21.95 -15.69 18.87
N LYS A 257 21.47 -15.03 17.83
CA LYS A 257 22.29 -14.60 16.70
C LYS A 257 23.04 -13.30 17.01
N ASN A 258 23.86 -12.84 16.07
CA ASN A 258 24.71 -11.66 16.24
C ASN A 258 23.96 -10.33 16.07
N ILE A 259 22.77 -10.20 16.64
CA ILE A 259 21.94 -8.98 16.57
C ILE A 259 21.22 -8.72 17.90
N GLU A 260 21.09 -7.44 18.25
CA GLU A 260 20.22 -6.95 19.33
C GLU A 260 19.08 -6.12 18.74
N PHE A 261 17.86 -6.32 19.26
CA PHE A 261 16.69 -5.52 18.95
C PHE A 261 16.49 -4.47 20.05
N VAL A 262 16.42 -3.21 19.68
CA VAL A 262 16.31 -2.07 20.60
C VAL A 262 15.11 -1.24 20.20
N SER A 263 14.13 -1.11 21.08
CA SER A 263 12.98 -0.22 20.86
C SER A 263 13.14 1.03 21.73
N ILE A 264 13.16 2.21 21.10
CA ILE A 264 13.31 3.50 21.78
C ILE A 264 11.97 4.23 21.69
N SER A 265 11.33 4.41 22.84
CA SER A 265 10.11 5.21 22.94
C SER A 265 10.43 6.70 22.88
N THR A 266 9.64 7.44 22.08
CA THR A 266 9.64 8.90 22.00
C THR A 266 8.41 9.51 22.68
N ASP A 267 7.81 8.81 23.64
CA ASP A 267 6.64 9.28 24.36
C ASP A 267 6.96 10.59 25.13
N ASN A 268 6.06 11.56 25.02
CA ASN A 268 6.25 12.90 25.60
C ASN A 268 4.93 13.54 26.09
N GLY A 269 3.93 12.73 26.33
CA GLY A 269 2.59 13.19 26.71
C GLY A 269 1.60 13.26 25.56
N ARG A 270 2.05 13.19 24.29
CA ARG A 270 1.15 13.14 23.14
C ARG A 270 0.25 11.89 23.23
N GLY A 271 -1.05 12.08 23.03
CA GLY A 271 -2.04 11.01 23.19
C GLY A 271 -2.58 10.85 24.60
N TYR A 272 -1.96 11.51 25.58
CA TYR A 272 -2.37 11.56 26.99
C TYR A 272 -2.84 12.97 27.34
N ARG A 273 -4.00 13.06 27.97
CA ARG A 273 -4.59 14.36 28.37
C ARG A 273 -4.60 14.48 29.87
N ALA A 274 -3.86 15.48 30.40
CA ALA A 274 -3.87 15.90 31.79
C ALA A 274 -3.96 17.42 31.86
N GLU A 275 -3.99 17.97 33.05
CA GLU A 275 -4.12 19.43 33.29
C GLU A 275 -2.84 20.18 32.89
N THR A 276 -1.67 19.50 33.04
CA THR A 276 -0.36 20.07 32.70
C THR A 276 0.42 19.22 31.72
N PRO A 277 1.37 19.81 30.97
CA PRO A 277 2.28 19.06 30.12
C PRO A 277 3.11 18.01 30.87
N GLU A 278 3.53 18.33 32.09
CA GLU A 278 4.31 17.48 32.99
C GLU A 278 3.50 16.23 33.39
N GLU A 279 2.23 16.42 33.77
CA GLU A 279 1.33 15.29 34.06
C GLU A 279 1.07 14.44 32.85
N SER A 280 0.86 15.05 31.66
CA SER A 280 0.70 14.31 30.41
C SER A 280 1.95 13.48 30.08
N ALA A 281 3.15 14.04 30.29
CA ALA A 281 4.42 13.33 30.09
C ALA A 281 4.57 12.17 31.08
N LYS A 282 4.16 12.36 32.34
CA LYS A 282 4.17 11.28 33.35
C LYS A 282 3.21 10.16 32.98
N LEU A 283 1.99 10.49 32.54
CA LEU A 283 1.02 9.48 32.07
C LEU A 283 1.56 8.71 30.86
N ALA A 284 2.25 9.39 29.93
CA ALA A 284 2.86 8.74 28.78
C ALA A 284 3.99 7.79 29.17
N TYR A 285 4.80 8.17 30.15
CA TYR A 285 5.85 7.32 30.72
C TYR A 285 5.27 6.08 31.41
N ASP A 286 4.24 6.26 32.25
CA ASP A 286 3.56 5.16 32.92
C ASP A 286 2.89 4.24 31.87
N GLY A 287 2.25 4.80 30.83
CA GLY A 287 1.66 4.07 29.72
C GLY A 287 2.67 3.31 28.88
N TRP A 288 3.88 3.84 28.67
CA TRP A 288 4.97 3.10 28.05
C TRP A 288 5.33 1.84 28.86
N LYS A 289 5.52 1.98 30.18
CA LYS A 289 5.84 0.84 31.06
C LYS A 289 4.73 -0.21 31.06
N GLU A 290 3.48 0.24 31.11
CA GLU A 290 2.33 -0.64 31.05
C GLU A 290 2.27 -1.39 29.73
N MET A 291 2.43 -0.70 28.59
CA MET A 291 2.37 -1.31 27.25
C MET A 291 3.53 -2.31 27.04
N VAL A 292 4.75 -1.99 27.45
CA VAL A 292 5.89 -2.93 27.39
C VAL A 292 5.57 -4.22 28.14
N LYS A 293 4.96 -4.11 29.33
CA LYS A 293 4.57 -5.25 30.15
C LYS A 293 3.38 -6.03 29.55
N GLU A 294 2.29 -5.34 29.20
CA GLU A 294 1.05 -5.99 28.72
C GLU A 294 1.24 -6.68 27.37
N LYS A 295 2.02 -6.06 26.47
CA LYS A 295 2.31 -6.63 25.17
C LYS A 295 3.50 -7.59 25.20
N GLU A 296 4.14 -7.76 26.37
CA GLU A 296 5.33 -8.60 26.53
C GLU A 296 6.38 -8.26 25.48
N LEU A 297 6.71 -6.96 25.34
CA LEU A 297 7.69 -6.52 24.35
C LEU A 297 9.07 -7.04 24.74
N GLY A 298 9.71 -7.70 23.77
CA GLY A 298 11.04 -8.30 23.92
C GLY A 298 12.17 -7.28 23.75
N GLY A 299 13.36 -7.78 23.44
CA GLY A 299 14.53 -6.95 23.17
C GLY A 299 14.92 -6.03 24.33
N ILE A 300 15.53 -4.91 23.97
CA ILE A 300 15.95 -3.84 24.88
C ILE A 300 14.98 -2.67 24.69
N GLN A 301 14.16 -2.41 25.73
CA GLN A 301 13.17 -1.35 25.72
C GLN A 301 13.69 -0.11 26.42
N LEU A 302 13.84 1.00 25.70
CA LEU A 302 14.42 2.25 26.20
C LEU A 302 13.43 3.41 26.09
N MET A 303 13.55 4.36 27.03
CA MET A 303 12.89 5.66 26.96
C MET A 303 13.90 6.71 26.51
N SER A 304 13.56 7.45 25.46
CA SER A 304 14.36 8.60 25.00
C SER A 304 14.39 9.70 26.07
N ASP A 305 15.55 10.34 26.26
CA ASP A 305 15.76 11.38 27.26
C ASP A 305 14.92 12.66 27.00
N LYS A 306 14.66 13.00 25.74
CA LYS A 306 13.95 14.19 25.28
C LYS A 306 12.98 13.91 24.13
N ALA A 307 12.46 12.70 24.05
CA ALA A 307 11.57 12.28 22.99
C ALA A 307 12.15 12.67 21.60
N PHE A 308 11.38 13.33 20.72
CA PHE A 308 11.84 13.80 19.41
C PHE A 308 12.95 14.87 19.46
N GLN A 309 13.17 15.49 20.59
CA GLN A 309 14.23 16.49 20.79
C GLN A 309 15.57 15.88 21.26
N SER A 310 15.61 14.58 21.45
CA SER A 310 16.85 13.85 21.75
C SER A 310 17.89 14.04 20.65
N ASP A 311 19.15 14.21 21.05
CA ASP A 311 20.23 14.41 20.09
C ASP A 311 20.40 13.24 19.12
N PHE A 312 20.19 12.01 19.58
CA PHE A 312 20.19 10.81 18.73
C PHE A 312 19.08 10.88 17.67
N ILE A 313 17.86 11.16 18.07
CA ILE A 313 16.70 11.24 17.19
C ILE A 313 16.88 12.35 16.15
N ARG A 314 17.36 13.52 16.58
CA ARG A 314 17.61 14.66 15.70
C ARG A 314 18.77 14.42 14.75
N ALA A 315 19.84 13.79 15.20
CA ALA A 315 21.01 13.46 14.37
C ALA A 315 20.65 12.48 13.25
N TYR A 316 19.73 11.53 13.52
CA TYR A 316 19.13 10.66 12.50
C TYR A 316 18.01 11.33 11.69
N LYS A 317 17.74 12.64 11.91
CA LYS A 317 16.69 13.40 11.19
C LYS A 317 15.31 12.75 11.28
N ILE A 318 15.01 12.12 12.40
CA ILE A 318 13.74 11.44 12.62
C ILE A 318 12.71 12.47 13.04
N ASN A 319 11.73 12.75 12.18
CA ASN A 319 10.61 13.67 12.40
C ASN A 319 9.25 12.96 12.42
N SER A 320 9.23 11.67 12.08
CA SER A 320 8.03 10.82 12.07
C SER A 320 8.36 9.38 12.46
N ILE A 321 7.37 8.66 13.00
CA ILE A 321 7.46 7.26 13.42
C ILE A 321 6.33 6.43 12.78
N PRO A 322 6.51 5.10 12.58
CA PRO A 322 7.70 4.31 12.95
C PRO A 322 8.91 4.64 12.08
N ARG A 323 10.11 4.52 12.66
CA ARG A 323 11.39 4.61 11.97
C ARG A 323 12.30 3.48 12.45
N PHE A 324 12.97 2.82 11.52
CA PHE A 324 13.88 1.72 11.82
C PHE A 324 15.29 2.03 11.36
N LEU A 325 16.27 1.61 12.14
CA LEU A 325 17.69 1.80 11.85
C LEU A 325 18.42 0.46 11.99
N LEU A 326 19.49 0.29 11.25
CA LEU A 326 20.40 -0.85 11.43
C LEU A 326 21.83 -0.35 11.55
N ILE A 327 22.51 -0.76 12.63
CA ILE A 327 23.88 -0.37 12.99
C ILE A 327 24.73 -1.63 13.06
N ASP A 328 25.96 -1.57 12.54
CA ASP A 328 26.89 -2.70 12.53
C ASP A 328 27.58 -2.92 13.90
N PRO A 329 28.29 -4.07 14.10
CA PRO A 329 28.99 -4.35 15.34
C PRO A 329 30.09 -3.34 15.72
N ALA A 330 30.63 -2.59 14.75
CA ALA A 330 31.63 -1.54 15.00
C ALA A 330 30.99 -0.22 15.45
N GLY A 331 29.66 -0.09 15.28
CA GLY A 331 28.88 1.12 15.58
C GLY A 331 28.74 2.05 14.38
N ASN A 332 28.82 1.53 13.15
CA ASN A 332 28.60 2.31 11.93
C ASN A 332 27.19 2.06 11.38
N ILE A 333 26.70 2.98 10.60
CA ILE A 333 25.39 2.91 9.94
C ILE A 333 25.41 1.81 8.87
N VAL A 334 24.51 0.83 8.97
CA VAL A 334 24.14 -0.06 7.85
C VAL A 334 23.01 0.56 7.07
N SER A 335 21.97 1.03 7.79
CA SER A 335 20.83 1.75 7.21
C SER A 335 20.27 2.77 8.20
N ALA A 336 20.12 4.01 7.75
CA ALA A 336 19.44 5.08 8.50
C ALA A 336 17.91 5.11 8.28
N ASP A 337 17.41 4.22 7.41
CA ASP A 337 15.99 3.98 7.12
C ASP A 337 15.86 2.50 6.72
N ALA A 338 15.97 1.60 7.71
CA ALA A 338 15.90 0.17 7.50
C ALA A 338 14.45 -0.28 7.20
N PRO A 339 14.25 -1.40 6.50
CA PRO A 339 12.92 -1.97 6.29
C PRO A 339 12.21 -2.25 7.61
N ARG A 340 10.88 -2.26 7.56
CA ARG A 340 10.00 -2.56 8.71
C ARG A 340 10.06 -4.03 9.10
N PRO A 341 9.72 -4.39 10.34
CA PRO A 341 9.64 -5.79 10.77
C PRO A 341 8.68 -6.66 9.93
N SER A 342 7.62 -6.06 9.37
CA SER A 342 6.66 -6.75 8.52
C SER A 342 7.08 -6.85 7.04
N ASP A 343 8.18 -6.21 6.63
CA ASP A 343 8.67 -6.19 5.25
C ASP A 343 9.71 -7.32 5.05
N GLU A 344 9.48 -8.19 4.07
CA GLU A 344 10.39 -9.30 3.72
C GLU A 344 11.80 -8.82 3.38
N LYS A 345 11.94 -7.60 2.85
CA LYS A 345 13.25 -6.95 2.59
C LYS A 345 14.13 -6.84 3.84
N LEU A 346 13.55 -6.88 5.05
CA LEU A 346 14.34 -6.85 6.28
C LEU A 346 15.09 -8.17 6.48
N VAL A 347 14.43 -9.30 6.22
CA VAL A 347 15.07 -10.62 6.29
C VAL A 347 16.14 -10.73 5.22
N ASP A 348 15.86 -10.31 3.99
CA ASP A 348 16.86 -10.26 2.90
C ASP A 348 18.08 -9.41 3.29
N LEU A 349 17.86 -8.28 3.98
CA LEU A 349 18.93 -7.43 4.48
C LEU A 349 19.77 -8.16 5.54
N PHE A 350 19.14 -8.84 6.50
CA PHE A 350 19.83 -9.60 7.54
C PHE A 350 20.62 -10.76 6.95
N ASP A 351 20.05 -11.50 6.01
CA ASP A 351 20.72 -12.61 5.31
C ASP A 351 21.95 -12.11 4.52
N SER A 352 21.82 -10.94 3.87
CA SER A 352 22.97 -10.31 3.15
C SER A 352 24.13 -9.89 4.05
N LEU A 353 23.90 -9.81 5.36
CA LEU A 353 24.87 -9.43 6.39
C LEU A 353 25.34 -10.63 7.23
N GLU A 354 24.86 -11.83 6.91
CA GLU A 354 25.17 -13.08 7.61
C GLU A 354 24.80 -13.04 9.12
N ILE A 355 23.66 -12.39 9.44
CA ILE A 355 23.12 -12.25 10.81
C ILE A 355 22.40 -13.53 11.26
#